data_ed127c729fe82958012cc9c6b5ea1fe8
#
_entry.id   ed127c729fe82958012cc9c6b5ea1fe8
#
_cell.length_a   1.000
_cell.length_b   1.000
_cell.length_c   1.000
_cell.angle_alpha   90.00
_cell.angle_beta   90.00
_cell.angle_gamma   90.00
#
_symmetry.space_group_name_H-M   'P 1'
#
loop_
_entity.id
_entity.type
_entity.pdbx_description
1 polymer ?
#
loop_
_entity_poly.entity_id
_entity_poly.type
_entity_poly.pdbx_seq_one_letter_code
_entity_poly.pdbx_strand_id
1 'polypeptide(L)'
;GKRGDPPLFGFNLSPRQGRRLRLTAANADRPVRLQASVDAELIEGASDLVEAVLPGTDLAHQEIWVLGHLSEPGARDNASGCCVCLELARVLKTLTENGSLPPLRRTIRFLHAAEVNGYLPYLHERQHELGNVVAGLCADSVAQDFGACGGAMVFFRSPEQNASFTDGLTQLLLETVAEMPGQCFSADHYAGFPWRTEPFFGNDAFIADGFFDVPTPQVSAWPDRYYHSNLDTVDQISPSVLGRSAAVMGAFLHVLSSAGEREGAWLAGLAAQDWKVRICTRVRDAFTVTAGGERTLSGIHHLGLQAEDAVEQCRRLAPGSAHLADCIAGLVAELSNFAALESGSVAAALGLVPPEPSEPMTGAAGLDSVPKRLRWKYPSRGSITPGAAQALDDLASSHGLDPRRVWPWINGRRTVGEILARLQFGGRALPEALLGCLELFQRERLVSDGRQGLNTRVLTAATQTRPVSVTSN
;
A
#
# COMPACT_ATOMS: atom_id res chain seq x y z
N GLY A 1 16.99 0.97 15.69
CA GLY A 1 18.11 1.87 16.00
C GLY A 1 19.26 1.62 15.04
N LYS A 2 20.15 2.61 14.86
CA LYS A 2 21.39 2.40 14.11
C LYS A 2 22.41 1.68 14.99
N ARG A 3 23.28 0.89 14.37
CA ARG A 3 24.45 0.33 15.07
C ARG A 3 25.25 1.48 15.69
N GLY A 4 25.24 1.62 17.03
CA GLY A 4 25.87 2.72 17.77
C GLY A 4 24.90 3.69 18.47
N ASP A 5 23.61 3.64 18.20
CA ASP A 5 22.63 4.36 19.03
C ASP A 5 22.57 3.71 20.41
N PRO A 6 22.45 4.50 21.50
CA PRO A 6 22.28 3.93 22.81
C PRO A 6 20.99 3.09 22.86
N PRO A 7 21.00 1.91 23.46
CA PRO A 7 19.81 1.09 23.56
C PRO A 7 18.74 1.85 24.36
N LEU A 8 17.58 2.05 23.75
CA LEU A 8 16.41 2.58 24.43
C LEU A 8 15.53 1.42 24.85
N PHE A 9 14.91 1.54 26.00
CA PHE A 9 13.91 0.61 26.48
C PHE A 9 12.62 1.34 26.82
N GLY A 10 11.52 0.61 26.84
CA GLY A 10 10.22 1.13 27.20
C GLY A 10 9.36 0.04 27.84
N PHE A 11 8.34 0.47 28.55
CA PHE A 11 7.36 -0.42 29.15
C PHE A 11 5.98 -0.11 28.61
N ASN A 12 5.25 -1.12 28.20
CA ASN A 12 3.82 -1.02 27.93
C ASN A 12 3.04 -1.03 29.25
N LEU A 13 2.25 0.01 29.46
CA LEU A 13 1.40 0.15 30.64
C LEU A 13 -0.06 0.04 30.25
N SER A 14 -0.87 -0.59 31.08
CA SER A 14 -2.33 -0.51 30.90
C SER A 14 -2.81 0.95 30.95
N PRO A 15 -3.93 1.31 30.30
CA PRO A 15 -4.47 2.67 30.34
C PRO A 15 -4.67 3.18 31.78
N ARG A 16 -5.06 2.29 32.72
CA ARG A 16 -5.21 2.60 34.14
C ARG A 16 -3.88 2.93 34.81
N GLN A 17 -2.86 2.12 34.58
CA GLN A 17 -1.51 2.36 35.11
C GLN A 17 -0.89 3.65 34.55
N GLY A 18 -1.00 3.86 33.23
CA GLY A 18 -0.52 5.07 32.59
C GLY A 18 -1.23 6.33 33.09
N ARG A 19 -2.56 6.28 33.31
CA ARG A 19 -3.32 7.38 33.92
C ARG A 19 -2.83 7.66 35.34
N ARG A 20 -2.66 6.63 36.17
CA ARG A 20 -2.16 6.78 37.53
C ARG A 20 -0.78 7.43 37.56
N LEU A 21 0.12 6.97 36.70
CA LEU A 21 1.48 7.53 36.61
C LEU A 21 1.47 9.00 36.19
N ARG A 22 0.67 9.36 35.16
CA ARG A 22 0.51 10.76 34.73
C ARG A 22 -0.04 11.65 35.85
N LEU A 23 -1.06 11.21 36.57
CA LEU A 23 -1.63 11.96 37.70
C LEU A 23 -0.61 12.11 38.82
N THR A 24 0.14 11.07 39.16
CA THR A 24 1.22 11.14 40.14
C THR A 24 2.27 12.16 39.73
N ALA A 25 2.68 12.16 38.45
CA ALA A 25 3.70 13.10 37.97
C ALA A 25 3.16 14.55 37.93
N ALA A 26 1.89 14.75 37.53
CA ALA A 26 1.28 16.08 37.46
C ALA A 26 1.04 16.73 38.84
N ASN A 27 0.79 15.93 39.87
CA ASN A 27 0.48 16.42 41.23
C ASN A 27 1.70 16.37 42.18
N ALA A 28 2.88 16.06 41.71
CA ALA A 28 4.05 15.94 42.52
C ALA A 28 4.79 17.29 42.68
N ASP A 29 5.06 17.70 43.94
CA ASP A 29 5.85 18.91 44.24
C ASP A 29 7.36 18.77 43.97
N ARG A 30 7.78 17.57 43.58
CA ARG A 30 9.17 17.23 43.25
C ARG A 30 9.21 16.15 42.15
N PRO A 31 10.36 16.03 41.44
CA PRO A 31 10.50 15.06 40.39
C PRO A 31 10.17 13.64 40.85
N VAL A 32 9.25 12.97 40.15
CA VAL A 32 8.91 11.57 40.36
C VAL A 32 10.07 10.71 39.84
N ARG A 33 10.60 9.86 40.71
CA ARG A 33 11.62 8.88 40.34
C ARG A 33 10.97 7.53 40.12
N LEU A 34 11.37 6.88 39.02
CA LEU A 34 10.95 5.51 38.68
C LEU A 34 12.20 4.62 38.75
N GLN A 35 12.03 3.42 39.26
CA GLN A 35 13.01 2.36 39.16
C GLN A 35 12.54 1.36 38.15
N ALA A 36 13.39 1.07 37.15
CA ALA A 36 13.14 0.07 36.12
C ALA A 36 14.24 -0.98 36.17
N SER A 37 13.86 -2.22 36.00
CA SER A 37 14.79 -3.34 35.80
C SER A 37 14.46 -4.02 34.48
N VAL A 38 15.45 -4.17 33.62
CA VAL A 38 15.34 -4.81 32.31
C VAL A 38 16.33 -5.95 32.26
N ASP A 39 15.78 -7.16 32.15
CA ASP A 39 16.55 -8.39 31.90
C ASP A 39 16.34 -8.78 30.45
N ALA A 40 17.18 -8.24 29.56
CA ALA A 40 17.11 -8.46 28.12
C ALA A 40 18.52 -8.42 27.52
N GLU A 41 18.74 -9.27 26.54
CA GLU A 41 19.98 -9.39 25.80
C GLU A 41 19.73 -9.19 24.31
N LEU A 42 20.67 -8.51 23.65
CA LEU A 42 20.72 -8.46 22.18
C LEU A 42 21.56 -9.65 21.70
N ILE A 43 20.90 -10.62 21.12
CA ILE A 43 21.56 -11.80 20.55
C ILE A 43 21.62 -11.68 19.01
N GLU A 44 22.65 -12.27 18.41
CA GLU A 44 22.64 -12.51 16.97
C GLU A 44 21.71 -13.69 16.69
N GLY A 45 20.80 -13.49 15.75
CA GLY A 45 19.81 -14.47 15.34
C GLY A 45 19.36 -14.27 13.91
N ALA A 46 18.60 -15.23 13.40
CA ALA A 46 17.94 -15.16 12.10
C ALA A 46 16.43 -15.00 12.30
N SER A 47 15.79 -14.31 11.38
CA SER A 47 14.33 -14.28 11.27
C SER A 47 13.95 -15.10 10.06
N ASP A 48 13.12 -16.12 10.27
CA ASP A 48 12.67 -17.00 9.21
C ASP A 48 11.59 -16.32 8.36
N LEU A 49 11.58 -16.64 7.06
CA LEU A 49 10.50 -16.40 6.14
C LEU A 49 10.03 -17.76 5.63
N VAL A 50 8.73 -18.01 5.72
CA VAL A 50 8.10 -19.23 5.18
C VAL A 50 7.52 -18.90 3.82
N GLU A 51 7.86 -19.71 2.83
CA GLU A 51 7.39 -19.57 1.46
C GLU A 51 6.63 -20.82 1.03
N ALA A 52 5.47 -20.63 0.40
CA ALA A 52 4.74 -21.68 -0.30
C ALA A 52 4.35 -21.21 -1.71
N VAL A 53 4.35 -22.12 -2.68
CA VAL A 53 4.17 -21.78 -4.09
C VAL A 53 3.12 -22.69 -4.72
N LEU A 54 2.14 -22.06 -5.39
CA LEU A 54 1.27 -22.73 -6.37
C LEU A 54 1.76 -22.35 -7.76
N PRO A 55 2.38 -23.27 -8.50
CA PRO A 55 2.98 -22.95 -9.79
C PRO A 55 1.90 -22.63 -10.83
N GLY A 56 2.17 -21.62 -11.64
CA GLY A 56 1.39 -21.30 -12.83
C GLY A 56 1.72 -22.20 -14.00
N THR A 57 1.02 -21.99 -15.12
CA THR A 57 1.22 -22.74 -16.37
C THR A 57 2.00 -21.92 -17.41
N ASP A 58 1.32 -21.27 -18.33
CA ASP A 58 1.93 -20.56 -19.46
C ASP A 58 2.54 -19.19 -19.10
N LEU A 59 2.13 -18.59 -18.00
CA LEU A 59 2.68 -17.36 -17.43
C LEU A 59 3.36 -17.57 -16.08
N ALA A 60 3.92 -18.77 -15.84
CA ALA A 60 4.51 -19.15 -14.56
C ALA A 60 5.63 -18.22 -14.07
N HIS A 61 6.27 -17.47 -14.96
CA HIS A 61 7.30 -16.47 -14.63
C HIS A 61 6.72 -15.17 -14.04
N GLN A 62 5.41 -14.94 -14.21
CA GLN A 62 4.69 -13.85 -13.56
C GLN A 62 4.07 -14.33 -12.27
N GLU A 63 4.09 -13.49 -11.24
CA GLU A 63 3.69 -13.90 -9.89
C GLU A 63 2.60 -13.01 -9.31
N ILE A 64 1.78 -13.61 -8.44
CA ILE A 64 0.89 -12.94 -7.49
C ILE A 64 1.41 -13.29 -6.09
N TRP A 65 1.73 -12.28 -5.29
CA TRP A 65 2.22 -12.49 -3.93
C TRP A 65 1.12 -12.35 -2.90
N VAL A 66 1.12 -13.20 -1.89
CA VAL A 66 0.21 -13.12 -0.74
C VAL A 66 1.05 -12.99 0.51
N LEU A 67 0.83 -11.92 1.26
CA LEU A 67 1.58 -11.62 2.47
C LEU A 67 0.68 -11.76 3.69
N GLY A 68 1.19 -12.44 4.71
CA GLY A 68 0.56 -12.56 6.02
C GLY A 68 1.65 -12.74 7.07
N HIS A 69 1.74 -11.80 8.02
CA HIS A 69 2.86 -11.80 8.94
C HIS A 69 2.76 -12.85 10.04
N LEU A 70 3.92 -13.28 10.49
CA LEU A 70 4.17 -14.10 11.66
C LEU A 70 4.59 -13.19 12.83
N SER A 71 4.88 -13.80 13.96
CA SER A 71 5.47 -13.17 15.15
C SER A 71 4.51 -12.43 16.05
N GLU A 72 3.27 -12.22 15.65
CA GLU A 72 2.21 -11.74 16.53
C GLU A 72 1.39 -12.91 17.07
N PRO A 73 1.22 -12.98 18.41
CA PRO A 73 0.60 -14.17 19.04
C PRO A 73 -0.93 -14.15 19.03
N GLY A 74 -1.55 -13.13 18.44
CA GLY A 74 -2.99 -12.97 18.43
C GLY A 74 -3.70 -13.97 17.50
N ALA A 75 -4.88 -14.40 17.89
CA ALA A 75 -5.70 -15.28 17.05
C ALA A 75 -6.20 -14.57 15.79
N ARG A 76 -6.55 -13.28 15.90
CA ARG A 76 -6.95 -12.45 14.75
C ARG A 76 -5.73 -11.84 14.10
N ASP A 77 -4.86 -11.24 14.90
CA ASP A 77 -3.62 -10.56 14.50
C ASP A 77 -2.39 -11.39 14.91
N ASN A 78 -1.82 -12.27 14.03
CA ASN A 78 -2.31 -12.49 12.66
C ASN A 78 -2.40 -13.99 12.33
N ALA A 79 -2.77 -14.83 13.30
CA ALA A 79 -3.01 -16.24 13.00
C ALA A 79 -4.15 -16.41 11.97
N SER A 80 -5.16 -15.52 11.97
CA SER A 80 -6.26 -15.57 11.00
C SER A 80 -5.80 -15.36 9.57
N GLY A 81 -4.91 -14.41 9.32
CA GLY A 81 -4.33 -14.16 8.01
C GLY A 81 -3.49 -15.34 7.52
N CYS A 82 -2.65 -15.90 8.40
CA CYS A 82 -1.84 -17.07 8.07
C CYS A 82 -2.71 -18.30 7.75
N CYS A 83 -3.75 -18.55 8.56
CA CYS A 83 -4.68 -19.67 8.34
C CYS A 83 -5.47 -19.53 7.03
N VAL A 84 -5.94 -18.32 6.71
CA VAL A 84 -6.60 -18.05 5.42
C VAL A 84 -5.65 -18.34 4.26
N CYS A 85 -4.40 -17.91 4.32
CA CYS A 85 -3.43 -18.17 3.27
C CYS A 85 -3.22 -19.67 3.04
N LEU A 86 -3.10 -20.45 4.13
CA LEU A 86 -2.97 -21.89 4.05
C LEU A 86 -4.19 -22.55 3.40
N GLU A 87 -5.39 -22.13 3.80
CA GLU A 87 -6.65 -22.64 3.23
C GLU A 87 -6.82 -22.24 1.77
N LEU A 88 -6.46 -21.00 1.39
CA LEU A 88 -6.50 -20.54 0.01
C LEU A 88 -5.57 -21.36 -0.88
N ALA A 89 -4.36 -21.69 -0.41
CA ALA A 89 -3.45 -22.54 -1.13
C ALA A 89 -4.06 -23.92 -1.39
N ARG A 90 -4.68 -24.54 -0.36
CA ARG A 90 -5.35 -25.83 -0.46
C ARG A 90 -6.55 -25.79 -1.40
N VAL A 91 -7.43 -24.78 -1.25
CA VAL A 91 -8.68 -24.65 -2.04
C VAL A 91 -8.36 -24.41 -3.50
N LEU A 92 -7.51 -23.42 -3.83
CA LEU A 92 -7.13 -23.11 -5.20
C LEU A 92 -6.50 -24.32 -5.89
N LYS A 93 -5.59 -25.01 -5.20
CA LYS A 93 -5.00 -26.26 -5.71
C LYS A 93 -6.08 -27.30 -6.01
N THR A 94 -6.95 -27.57 -5.04
CA THR A 94 -8.01 -28.58 -5.20
C THR A 94 -8.96 -28.26 -6.35
N LEU A 95 -9.43 -27.00 -6.45
CA LEU A 95 -10.40 -26.59 -7.46
C LEU A 95 -9.81 -26.56 -8.88
N THR A 96 -8.53 -26.28 -9.00
CA THR A 96 -7.84 -26.32 -10.30
C THR A 96 -7.50 -27.76 -10.71
N GLU A 97 -7.08 -28.62 -9.79
CA GLU A 97 -6.76 -30.03 -10.06
C GLU A 97 -8.01 -30.86 -10.43
N ASN A 98 -9.16 -30.58 -9.83
CA ASN A 98 -10.42 -31.28 -10.14
C ASN A 98 -11.20 -30.65 -11.30
N GLY A 99 -10.70 -29.58 -11.92
CA GLY A 99 -11.30 -28.91 -13.06
C GLY A 99 -12.51 -28.03 -12.74
N SER A 100 -12.80 -27.76 -11.45
CA SER A 100 -13.86 -26.81 -11.05
C SER A 100 -13.49 -25.37 -11.39
N LEU A 101 -12.21 -25.05 -11.38
CA LEU A 101 -11.65 -23.79 -11.85
C LEU A 101 -10.63 -24.03 -12.96
N PRO A 102 -10.48 -23.09 -13.91
CA PRO A 102 -9.39 -23.11 -14.87
C PRO A 102 -8.02 -23.17 -14.19
N PRO A 103 -7.00 -23.76 -14.84
CA PRO A 103 -5.63 -23.75 -14.32
C PRO A 103 -5.12 -22.33 -14.09
N LEU A 104 -4.32 -22.16 -13.05
CA LEU A 104 -3.63 -20.90 -12.80
C LEU A 104 -2.61 -20.66 -13.92
N ARG A 105 -2.65 -19.51 -14.56
CA ARG A 105 -1.64 -19.15 -15.56
C ARG A 105 -0.38 -18.60 -14.89
N ARG A 106 -0.54 -17.76 -13.84
CA ARG A 106 0.54 -17.16 -13.04
C ARG A 106 0.78 -17.95 -11.77
N THR A 107 2.00 -17.93 -11.31
CA THR A 107 2.39 -18.50 -10.02
C THR A 107 1.83 -17.66 -8.88
N ILE A 108 1.22 -18.31 -7.88
CA ILE A 108 0.85 -17.65 -6.62
C ILE A 108 1.89 -18.03 -5.57
N ARG A 109 2.45 -17.01 -4.93
CA ARG A 109 3.48 -17.18 -3.88
C ARG A 109 2.96 -16.63 -2.56
N PHE A 110 2.89 -17.49 -1.56
CA PHE A 110 2.52 -17.14 -0.19
C PHE A 110 3.79 -16.88 0.60
N LEU A 111 3.86 -15.74 1.25
CA LEU A 111 5.01 -15.29 2.01
C LEU A 111 4.59 -14.97 3.44
N HIS A 112 5.25 -15.58 4.42
CA HIS A 112 5.00 -15.35 5.84
C HIS A 112 6.31 -15.02 6.54
N ALA A 113 6.40 -13.83 7.12
CA ALA A 113 7.58 -13.30 7.80
C ALA A 113 7.17 -12.41 8.98
N ALA A 114 8.13 -11.92 9.75
CA ALA A 114 7.86 -10.87 10.72
C ALA A 114 7.36 -9.61 9.99
N GLU A 115 6.31 -8.97 10.52
CA GLU A 115 5.62 -7.83 9.92
C GLU A 115 6.61 -6.79 9.37
N VAL A 116 6.42 -6.36 8.15
CA VAL A 116 7.24 -5.40 7.40
C VAL A 116 8.73 -5.76 7.36
N ASN A 117 9.35 -5.91 8.51
CA ASN A 117 10.81 -6.03 8.61
C ASN A 117 11.33 -7.40 8.14
N GLY A 118 10.55 -8.47 8.31
CA GLY A 118 10.92 -9.81 7.89
C GLY A 118 10.93 -9.99 6.37
N TYR A 119 10.14 -9.18 5.65
CA TYR A 119 10.11 -9.20 4.17
C TYR A 119 11.28 -8.43 3.53
N LEU A 120 11.88 -7.46 4.22
CA LEU A 120 12.89 -6.59 3.62
C LEU A 120 14.12 -7.32 3.07
N PRO A 121 14.70 -8.32 3.75
CA PRO A 121 15.80 -9.11 3.18
C PRO A 121 15.39 -9.86 1.91
N TYR A 122 14.23 -10.50 1.92
CA TYR A 122 13.66 -11.20 0.78
C TYR A 122 13.44 -10.29 -0.43
N LEU A 123 12.85 -9.11 -0.19
CA LEU A 123 12.66 -8.08 -1.23
C LEU A 123 13.98 -7.55 -1.78
N HIS A 124 15.00 -7.43 -0.93
CA HIS A 124 16.32 -6.98 -1.34
C HIS A 124 16.99 -7.99 -2.28
N GLU A 125 16.95 -9.27 -1.93
CA GLU A 125 17.52 -10.34 -2.77
C GLU A 125 16.80 -10.48 -4.11
N ARG A 126 15.46 -10.33 -4.11
CA ARG A 126 14.60 -10.48 -5.29
C ARG A 126 14.22 -9.16 -5.96
N GLN A 127 14.91 -8.06 -5.67
CA GLN A 127 14.57 -6.75 -6.23
C GLN A 127 14.51 -6.73 -7.76
N HIS A 128 15.31 -7.55 -8.42
CA HIS A 128 15.33 -7.67 -9.88
C HIS A 128 14.13 -8.47 -10.44
N GLU A 129 13.41 -9.22 -9.61
CA GLU A 129 12.24 -10.02 -9.98
C GLU A 129 10.93 -9.28 -9.77
N LEU A 130 10.93 -8.15 -9.03
CA LEU A 130 9.69 -7.42 -8.69
C LEU A 130 8.90 -6.99 -9.92
N GLY A 131 9.56 -6.76 -11.05
CA GLY A 131 8.89 -6.47 -12.32
C GLY A 131 8.00 -7.60 -12.85
N ASN A 132 8.20 -8.84 -12.37
CA ASN A 132 7.38 -9.99 -12.71
C ASN A 132 6.18 -10.17 -11.75
N VAL A 133 6.16 -9.43 -10.64
CA VAL A 133 5.05 -9.51 -9.67
C VAL A 133 3.92 -8.58 -10.13
N VAL A 134 2.86 -9.18 -10.63
CA VAL A 134 1.73 -8.46 -11.23
C VAL A 134 0.88 -7.76 -10.19
N ALA A 135 0.66 -8.43 -9.06
CA ALA A 135 -0.07 -7.89 -7.90
C ALA A 135 0.32 -8.65 -6.63
N GLY A 136 -0.03 -8.08 -5.50
CA GLY A 136 0.00 -8.71 -4.20
C GLY A 136 -1.37 -8.68 -3.52
N LEU A 137 -1.47 -9.30 -2.36
CA LEU A 137 -2.60 -9.27 -1.45
C LEU A 137 -2.07 -9.38 -0.02
N CYS A 138 -2.51 -8.49 0.87
CA CYS A 138 -2.17 -8.56 2.28
C CYS A 138 -3.34 -9.19 3.06
N ALA A 139 -3.04 -10.27 3.81
CA ALA A 139 -3.97 -10.99 4.68
C ALA A 139 -3.60 -10.72 6.14
N ASP A 140 -4.35 -9.82 6.79
CA ASP A 140 -4.07 -9.38 8.14
C ASP A 140 -5.39 -9.11 8.88
N SER A 141 -5.58 -9.76 10.05
CA SER A 141 -6.77 -9.57 10.91
C SER A 141 -8.11 -9.78 10.17
N VAL A 142 -8.29 -10.93 9.54
CA VAL A 142 -9.38 -11.18 8.57
C VAL A 142 -10.56 -12.01 9.10
N ALA A 143 -10.63 -12.25 10.40
CA ALA A 143 -11.60 -13.19 10.99
C ALA A 143 -12.40 -12.63 12.17
N GLN A 144 -12.44 -11.33 12.36
CA GLN A 144 -12.98 -10.69 13.55
C GLN A 144 -14.48 -10.93 13.72
N ASP A 145 -14.90 -11.33 14.92
CA ASP A 145 -16.29 -11.25 15.33
C ASP A 145 -16.67 -9.77 15.61
N PHE A 146 -17.41 -9.15 14.70
CA PHE A 146 -17.75 -7.73 14.81
C PHE A 146 -18.71 -7.45 15.99
N GLY A 147 -19.47 -8.44 16.44
CA GLY A 147 -20.32 -8.31 17.62
C GLY A 147 -19.52 -8.19 18.91
N ALA A 148 -18.48 -9.03 19.05
CA ALA A 148 -17.60 -9.06 20.22
C ALA A 148 -16.56 -7.95 20.19
N CYS A 149 -15.92 -7.76 19.04
CA CYS A 149 -14.75 -6.90 18.89
C CYS A 149 -15.10 -5.47 18.47
N GLY A 150 -16.24 -5.26 17.86
CA GLY A 150 -16.61 -4.01 17.18
C GLY A 150 -15.96 -3.89 15.80
N GLY A 151 -16.07 -2.72 15.18
CA GLY A 151 -15.45 -2.45 13.88
C GLY A 151 -16.21 -3.02 12.68
N ALA A 152 -15.50 -3.13 11.59
CA ALA A 152 -15.97 -3.64 10.31
C ALA A 152 -14.78 -4.17 9.51
N MET A 153 -15.03 -4.89 8.42
CA MET A 153 -14.00 -5.14 7.42
C MET A 153 -13.61 -3.84 6.75
N VAL A 154 -12.33 -3.55 6.70
CA VAL A 154 -11.78 -2.33 6.08
C VAL A 154 -10.97 -2.73 4.87
N PHE A 155 -11.31 -2.13 3.76
CA PHE A 155 -10.48 -2.16 2.57
C PHE A 155 -9.58 -0.92 2.58
N PHE A 156 -8.29 -1.12 2.81
CA PHE A 156 -7.28 -0.09 2.66
C PHE A 156 -6.87 0.00 1.19
N ARG A 157 -7.18 1.13 0.57
CA ARG A 157 -6.91 1.38 -0.83
C ARG A 157 -5.41 1.45 -1.13
N SER A 158 -5.06 1.36 -2.39
CA SER A 158 -3.70 1.60 -2.87
C SER A 158 -3.17 2.97 -2.45
N PRO A 159 -1.84 3.13 -2.30
CA PRO A 159 -1.24 4.43 -2.01
C PRO A 159 -1.64 5.47 -3.07
N GLU A 160 -1.90 6.70 -2.63
CA GLU A 160 -2.20 7.83 -3.51
C GLU A 160 -1.15 7.99 -4.62
N GLN A 161 0.10 7.71 -4.29
CA GLN A 161 1.24 7.84 -5.22
C GLN A 161 1.41 6.65 -6.16
N ASN A 162 0.64 5.60 -5.96
CA ASN A 162 0.68 4.39 -6.79
C ASN A 162 -0.72 3.76 -6.89
N ALA A 163 -1.70 4.55 -7.34
CA ALA A 163 -3.06 4.12 -7.54
C ALA A 163 -3.13 2.88 -8.46
N SER A 164 -4.04 1.96 -8.18
CA SER A 164 -4.04 0.65 -8.83
C SER A 164 -5.44 0.18 -9.24
N PHE A 165 -5.47 -0.62 -10.30
CA PHE A 165 -6.67 -1.33 -10.75
C PHE A 165 -7.17 -2.36 -9.73
N THR A 166 -6.31 -2.82 -8.83
CA THR A 166 -6.69 -3.79 -7.79
C THR A 166 -7.73 -3.24 -6.83
N ASP A 167 -7.84 -1.91 -6.70
CA ASP A 167 -8.84 -1.27 -5.84
C ASP A 167 -10.26 -1.57 -6.32
N GLY A 168 -10.54 -1.38 -7.61
CA GLY A 168 -11.86 -1.66 -8.19
C GLY A 168 -12.24 -3.14 -8.09
N LEU A 169 -11.28 -4.05 -8.32
CA LEU A 169 -11.52 -5.49 -8.15
C LEU A 169 -11.83 -5.84 -6.69
N THR A 170 -11.03 -5.36 -5.75
CA THR A 170 -11.24 -5.65 -4.32
C THR A 170 -12.59 -5.13 -3.83
N GLN A 171 -12.97 -3.92 -4.25
CA GLN A 171 -14.27 -3.34 -3.91
C GLN A 171 -15.42 -4.17 -4.46
N LEU A 172 -15.39 -4.54 -5.75
CA LEU A 172 -16.41 -5.39 -6.37
C LEU A 172 -16.57 -6.73 -5.64
N LEU A 173 -15.45 -7.35 -5.25
CA LEU A 173 -15.49 -8.63 -4.53
C LEU A 173 -16.08 -8.47 -3.12
N LEU A 174 -15.77 -7.40 -2.42
CA LEU A 174 -16.35 -7.09 -1.10
C LEU A 174 -17.86 -6.84 -1.19
N GLU A 175 -18.31 -6.06 -2.18
CA GLU A 175 -19.73 -5.82 -2.46
C GLU A 175 -20.45 -7.14 -2.73
N THR A 176 -19.90 -7.96 -3.64
CA THR A 176 -20.46 -9.25 -4.02
C THR A 176 -20.60 -10.19 -2.82
N VAL A 177 -19.53 -10.32 -2.01
CA VAL A 177 -19.52 -11.22 -0.86
C VAL A 177 -20.40 -10.71 0.29
N ALA A 178 -20.49 -9.38 0.46
CA ALA A 178 -21.36 -8.79 1.48
C ALA A 178 -22.86 -9.06 1.20
N GLU A 179 -23.25 -9.14 -0.08
CA GLU A 179 -24.61 -9.44 -0.50
C GLU A 179 -24.94 -10.94 -0.52
N MET A 180 -23.92 -11.82 -0.45
CA MET A 180 -24.14 -13.26 -0.45
C MET A 180 -24.91 -13.70 0.79
N PRO A 181 -25.89 -14.61 0.67
CA PRO A 181 -26.57 -15.22 1.81
C PRO A 181 -25.56 -15.88 2.77
N GLY A 182 -25.70 -15.64 4.07
CA GLY A 182 -24.77 -16.15 5.09
C GLY A 182 -24.72 -17.67 5.23
N GLN A 183 -25.57 -18.38 4.54
CA GLN A 183 -25.74 -19.85 4.65
C GLN A 183 -24.54 -20.68 4.17
N CYS A 184 -23.60 -20.07 3.41
CA CYS A 184 -22.47 -20.80 2.83
C CYS A 184 -21.30 -21.00 3.79
N PHE A 185 -21.20 -20.21 4.87
CA PHE A 185 -19.99 -20.14 5.69
C PHE A 185 -20.18 -20.55 7.15
N SER A 186 -21.41 -20.54 7.66
CA SER A 186 -21.71 -20.81 9.06
C SER A 186 -23.16 -21.23 9.23
N ALA A 187 -23.43 -21.96 10.34
CA ALA A 187 -24.79 -22.21 10.83
C ALA A 187 -25.46 -20.95 11.42
N ASP A 188 -24.71 -19.89 11.67
CA ASP A 188 -25.24 -18.61 12.10
C ASP A 188 -26.02 -17.93 10.98
N HIS A 189 -27.31 -17.73 11.22
CA HIS A 189 -28.22 -17.15 10.24
C HIS A 189 -28.01 -15.64 10.03
N TYR A 190 -27.25 -14.98 10.87
CA TYR A 190 -27.02 -13.55 10.82
C TYR A 190 -25.56 -13.22 11.06
N ALA A 191 -24.78 -13.43 10.02
CA ALA A 191 -23.44 -12.88 10.00
C ALA A 191 -23.44 -11.67 9.07
N GLY A 192 -23.70 -10.50 9.61
CA GLY A 192 -23.46 -9.26 8.91
C GLY A 192 -21.96 -9.18 8.52
N PHE A 193 -21.71 -8.72 7.31
CA PHE A 193 -20.35 -8.45 6.84
C PHE A 193 -20.23 -6.94 6.56
N PRO A 194 -20.22 -6.11 7.61
CA PRO A 194 -20.05 -4.68 7.44
C PRO A 194 -18.66 -4.40 6.89
N TRP A 195 -18.59 -3.57 5.87
CA TRP A 195 -17.30 -3.16 5.31
C TRP A 195 -17.28 -1.68 4.92
N ARG A 196 -16.09 -1.11 4.83
CA ARG A 196 -15.85 0.26 4.35
C ARG A 196 -14.47 0.40 3.74
N THR A 197 -14.24 1.50 3.05
CA THR A 197 -12.92 1.84 2.51
C THR A 197 -12.24 2.89 3.39
N GLU A 198 -10.91 2.76 3.51
CA GLU A 198 -10.03 3.73 4.17
C GLU A 198 -8.82 4.03 3.27
N PRO A 199 -8.13 5.16 3.48
CA PRO A 199 -6.86 5.43 2.81
C PRO A 199 -5.84 4.34 3.08
N PHE A 200 -4.80 4.28 2.22
CA PHE A 200 -3.69 3.35 2.37
C PHE A 200 -3.10 3.33 3.78
N PHE A 201 -2.93 2.13 4.30
CA PHE A 201 -2.20 1.87 5.54
C PHE A 201 -1.02 0.96 5.24
N GLY A 202 0.19 1.41 5.61
CA GLY A 202 1.44 0.77 5.16
C GLY A 202 1.98 -0.29 6.09
N ASN A 203 1.20 -1.32 6.47
CA ASN A 203 1.72 -2.56 7.08
C ASN A 203 2.34 -3.47 5.99
N ASP A 204 2.07 -4.78 5.95
CA ASP A 204 2.64 -5.67 4.93
C ASP A 204 2.24 -5.32 3.49
N ALA A 205 1.17 -4.54 3.30
CA ALA A 205 0.85 -3.93 2.01
C ALA A 205 1.86 -2.86 1.55
N PHE A 206 2.89 -2.56 2.34
CA PHE A 206 3.90 -1.55 2.01
C PHE A 206 4.59 -1.75 0.65
N ILE A 207 4.58 -2.96 0.12
CA ILE A 207 5.09 -3.25 -1.24
C ILE A 207 4.27 -2.58 -2.35
N ALA A 208 3.07 -2.06 -2.02
CA ALA A 208 2.29 -1.20 -2.91
C ALA A 208 2.89 0.20 -3.12
N ASP A 209 3.84 0.63 -2.26
CA ASP A 209 4.60 1.86 -2.48
C ASP A 209 5.33 1.80 -3.83
N GLY A 210 5.33 2.92 -4.57
CA GLY A 210 5.96 3.02 -5.88
C GLY A 210 7.48 2.71 -5.92
N PHE A 211 8.12 2.47 -4.78
CA PHE A 211 9.49 1.97 -4.71
C PHE A 211 9.57 0.48 -5.09
N PHE A 212 8.63 -0.33 -4.60
CA PHE A 212 8.53 -1.75 -4.92
C PHE A 212 7.62 -2.00 -6.12
N ASP A 213 6.61 -1.16 -6.27
CA ASP A 213 5.65 -1.16 -7.38
C ASP A 213 4.85 -2.46 -7.56
N VAL A 214 4.46 -3.08 -6.48
CA VAL A 214 3.60 -4.27 -6.47
C VAL A 214 2.21 -3.87 -5.97
N PRO A 215 1.19 -3.73 -6.84
CA PRO A 215 -0.17 -3.38 -6.43
C PRO A 215 -0.71 -4.37 -5.40
N THR A 216 -0.86 -3.93 -4.16
CA THR A 216 -1.18 -4.83 -3.04
C THR A 216 -2.29 -4.20 -2.21
N PRO A 217 -3.56 -4.54 -2.45
CA PRO A 217 -4.66 -4.15 -1.57
C PRO A 217 -4.56 -4.91 -0.25
N GLN A 218 -5.09 -4.29 0.80
CA GLN A 218 -5.22 -4.90 2.10
C GLN A 218 -6.69 -4.91 2.52
N VAL A 219 -7.14 -6.07 2.96
CA VAL A 219 -8.44 -6.23 3.63
C VAL A 219 -8.16 -6.68 5.05
N SER A 220 -8.61 -5.90 6.04
CA SER A 220 -8.34 -6.12 7.45
C SER A 220 -9.53 -5.67 8.30
N ALA A 221 -9.79 -6.30 9.43
CA ALA A 221 -10.87 -5.89 10.33
C ALA A 221 -10.42 -4.79 11.29
N TRP A 222 -11.12 -3.62 11.27
CA TRP A 222 -10.73 -2.47 12.09
C TRP A 222 -11.91 -1.53 12.41
N PRO A 223 -11.93 -0.81 13.57
CA PRO A 223 -11.06 -0.99 14.73
C PRO A 223 -11.34 -2.29 15.48
N ASP A 224 -10.42 -2.70 16.33
CA ASP A 224 -10.49 -3.89 17.12
C ASP A 224 -10.31 -3.57 18.62
N ARG A 225 -11.29 -3.96 19.44
CA ARG A 225 -11.27 -3.73 20.90
C ARG A 225 -10.11 -4.42 21.59
N TYR A 226 -9.66 -5.55 21.06
CA TYR A 226 -8.67 -6.42 21.70
C TYR A 226 -7.31 -6.38 21.00
N TYR A 227 -7.15 -5.48 20.04
CA TYR A 227 -5.93 -5.31 19.26
C TYR A 227 -4.68 -5.24 20.16
N HIS A 228 -3.65 -6.01 19.83
CA HIS A 228 -2.38 -6.12 20.54
C HIS A 228 -2.55 -6.39 22.05
N SER A 229 -3.51 -7.22 22.43
CA SER A 229 -3.76 -7.61 23.81
C SER A 229 -3.77 -9.12 23.97
N ASN A 230 -3.62 -9.56 25.22
CA ASN A 230 -3.75 -10.98 25.58
C ASN A 230 -5.20 -11.51 25.52
N LEU A 231 -6.14 -10.66 25.11
CA LEU A 231 -7.55 -11.03 24.88
C LEU A 231 -7.83 -11.28 23.39
N ASP A 232 -6.84 -11.16 22.53
CA ASP A 232 -6.92 -11.62 21.15
C ASP A 232 -6.82 -13.14 21.10
N THR A 233 -7.93 -13.81 21.35
CA THR A 233 -8.05 -15.27 21.48
C THR A 233 -8.99 -15.84 20.43
N VAL A 234 -8.98 -17.16 20.27
CA VAL A 234 -9.82 -17.88 19.30
C VAL A 234 -11.32 -17.61 19.50
N ASP A 235 -11.76 -17.30 20.74
CA ASP A 235 -13.15 -16.99 21.05
C ASP A 235 -13.65 -15.71 20.35
N GLN A 236 -12.73 -14.92 19.80
CA GLN A 236 -13.05 -13.68 19.09
C GLN A 236 -13.09 -13.86 17.56
N ILE A 237 -12.94 -15.10 17.10
CA ILE A 237 -12.99 -15.45 15.68
C ILE A 237 -14.44 -15.73 15.25
N SER A 238 -14.88 -15.13 14.16
CA SER A 238 -16.10 -15.48 13.46
C SER A 238 -15.78 -16.37 12.25
N PRO A 239 -16.22 -17.65 12.25
CA PRO A 239 -16.06 -18.53 11.10
C PRO A 239 -16.70 -17.97 9.83
N SER A 240 -17.84 -17.26 9.97
CA SER A 240 -18.53 -16.62 8.84
C SER A 240 -17.71 -15.49 8.24
N VAL A 241 -17.12 -14.61 9.07
CA VAL A 241 -16.27 -13.52 8.57
C VAL A 241 -15.00 -14.09 7.93
N LEU A 242 -14.37 -15.09 8.55
CA LEU A 242 -13.22 -15.78 8.02
C LEU A 242 -13.50 -16.38 6.63
N GLY A 243 -14.64 -17.09 6.49
CA GLY A 243 -15.06 -17.69 5.22
C GLY A 243 -15.34 -16.64 4.13
N ARG A 244 -15.97 -15.51 4.48
CA ARG A 244 -16.22 -14.40 3.54
C ARG A 244 -14.92 -13.71 3.13
N SER A 245 -14.01 -13.49 4.06
CA SER A 245 -12.67 -12.96 3.76
C SER A 245 -11.91 -13.91 2.83
N ALA A 246 -11.95 -15.22 3.10
CA ALA A 246 -11.36 -16.22 2.22
C ALA A 246 -11.97 -16.20 0.82
N ALA A 247 -13.29 -16.00 0.70
CA ALA A 247 -13.97 -15.92 -0.62
C ALA A 247 -13.50 -14.68 -1.41
N VAL A 248 -13.41 -13.50 -0.77
CA VAL A 248 -12.88 -12.28 -1.41
C VAL A 248 -11.45 -12.52 -1.89
N MET A 249 -10.59 -13.02 -1.00
CA MET A 249 -9.18 -13.23 -1.31
C MET A 249 -8.97 -14.31 -2.37
N GLY A 250 -9.69 -15.43 -2.26
CA GLY A 250 -9.61 -16.52 -3.23
C GLY A 250 -10.05 -16.12 -4.63
N ALA A 251 -11.15 -15.35 -4.74
CA ALA A 251 -11.61 -14.81 -6.01
C ALA A 251 -10.60 -13.81 -6.59
N PHE A 252 -10.05 -12.91 -5.77
CA PHE A 252 -9.00 -11.99 -6.19
C PHE A 252 -7.79 -12.73 -6.78
N LEU A 253 -7.28 -13.72 -6.06
CA LEU A 253 -6.13 -14.51 -6.49
C LEU A 253 -6.42 -15.27 -7.78
N HIS A 254 -7.59 -15.91 -7.87
CA HIS A 254 -7.96 -16.67 -9.07
C HIS A 254 -8.11 -15.77 -10.30
N VAL A 255 -8.82 -14.66 -10.17
CA VAL A 255 -9.00 -13.68 -11.27
C VAL A 255 -7.64 -13.21 -11.79
N LEU A 256 -6.74 -12.75 -10.91
CA LEU A 256 -5.46 -12.19 -11.33
C LEU A 256 -4.47 -13.26 -11.82
N SER A 257 -4.47 -14.45 -11.21
CA SER A 257 -3.60 -15.53 -11.68
C SER A 257 -4.01 -16.07 -13.04
N SER A 258 -5.29 -15.96 -13.42
CA SER A 258 -5.84 -16.45 -14.69
C SER A 258 -5.97 -15.36 -15.76
N ALA A 259 -5.86 -14.08 -15.39
CA ALA A 259 -6.11 -12.95 -16.26
C ALA A 259 -5.21 -12.93 -17.51
N GLY A 260 -5.82 -12.59 -18.64
CA GLY A 260 -5.16 -12.30 -19.91
C GLY A 260 -5.59 -10.93 -20.44
N GLU A 261 -5.56 -10.79 -21.75
CA GLU A 261 -5.97 -9.58 -22.47
C GLU A 261 -7.41 -9.17 -22.17
N ARG A 262 -8.34 -10.12 -22.23
CA ARG A 262 -9.77 -9.88 -22.04
C ARG A 262 -10.07 -9.43 -20.61
N GLU A 263 -9.54 -10.14 -19.63
CA GLU A 263 -9.70 -9.81 -18.21
C GLU A 263 -8.97 -8.50 -17.88
N GLY A 264 -7.83 -8.23 -18.53
CA GLY A 264 -7.11 -6.96 -18.42
C GLY A 264 -7.95 -5.77 -18.88
N ALA A 265 -8.66 -5.89 -20.03
CA ALA A 265 -9.57 -4.86 -20.53
C ALA A 265 -10.79 -4.69 -19.61
N TRP A 266 -11.35 -5.78 -19.09
CA TRP A 266 -12.43 -5.72 -18.10
C TRP A 266 -12.00 -5.02 -16.81
N LEU A 267 -10.83 -5.36 -16.27
CA LEU A 267 -10.29 -4.74 -15.05
C LEU A 267 -9.98 -3.25 -15.27
N ALA A 268 -9.49 -2.86 -16.44
CA ALA A 268 -9.30 -1.46 -16.79
C ALA A 268 -10.63 -0.69 -16.80
N GLY A 269 -11.69 -1.26 -17.39
CA GLY A 269 -13.03 -0.69 -17.37
C GLY A 269 -13.60 -0.59 -15.94
N LEU A 270 -13.42 -1.64 -15.13
CA LEU A 270 -13.84 -1.64 -13.72
C LEU A 270 -13.13 -0.57 -12.91
N ALA A 271 -11.82 -0.45 -13.05
CA ALA A 271 -11.04 0.60 -12.41
C ALA A 271 -11.51 1.99 -12.85
N ALA A 272 -11.76 2.20 -14.14
CA ALA A 272 -12.27 3.48 -14.64
C ALA A 272 -13.63 3.85 -14.00
N GLN A 273 -14.55 2.88 -13.85
CA GLN A 273 -15.84 3.13 -13.18
C GLN A 273 -15.68 3.43 -11.69
N ASP A 274 -14.85 2.69 -10.95
CA ASP A 274 -14.58 3.01 -9.53
C ASP A 274 -14.06 4.45 -9.37
N TRP A 275 -13.13 4.87 -10.22
CA TRP A 275 -12.58 6.21 -10.17
C TRP A 275 -13.60 7.29 -10.56
N LYS A 276 -14.50 7.07 -11.51
CA LYS A 276 -15.59 8.00 -11.82
C LYS A 276 -16.51 8.19 -10.61
N VAL A 277 -16.87 7.13 -9.90
CA VAL A 277 -17.67 7.23 -8.67
C VAL A 277 -16.94 8.08 -7.62
N ARG A 278 -15.63 7.93 -7.46
CA ARG A 278 -14.82 8.73 -6.53
C ARG A 278 -14.77 10.20 -6.93
N ILE A 279 -14.62 10.48 -8.22
CA ILE A 279 -14.68 11.86 -8.75
C ILE A 279 -16.07 12.47 -8.48
N CYS A 280 -17.16 11.76 -8.79
CA CYS A 280 -18.52 12.23 -8.50
C CYS A 280 -18.75 12.47 -7.00
N THR A 281 -18.18 11.64 -6.13
CA THR A 281 -18.24 11.85 -4.69
C THR A 281 -17.55 13.14 -4.30
N ARG A 282 -16.37 13.41 -4.86
CA ARG A 282 -15.63 14.65 -4.63
C ARG A 282 -16.39 15.88 -5.17
N VAL A 283 -17.04 15.75 -6.31
CA VAL A 283 -17.93 16.78 -6.88
C VAL A 283 -19.06 17.10 -5.91
N ARG A 284 -19.76 16.07 -5.40
CA ARG A 284 -20.83 16.26 -4.41
C ARG A 284 -20.34 16.99 -3.16
N ASP A 285 -19.17 16.65 -2.67
CA ASP A 285 -18.58 17.27 -1.48
C ASP A 285 -18.33 18.77 -1.69
N ALA A 286 -18.09 19.22 -2.93
CA ALA A 286 -17.95 20.64 -3.27
C ALA A 286 -19.17 21.45 -2.88
N PHE A 287 -20.35 20.87 -2.97
CA PHE A 287 -21.62 21.55 -2.66
C PHE A 287 -22.05 21.40 -1.19
N THR A 288 -21.38 20.56 -0.40
CA THR A 288 -21.74 20.27 0.99
C THR A 288 -20.79 20.88 2.01
N VAL A 289 -19.55 21.18 1.63
CA VAL A 289 -18.51 21.70 2.52
C VAL A 289 -18.25 23.17 2.20
N THR A 290 -18.48 24.06 3.15
CA THR A 290 -18.34 25.51 3.02
C THR A 290 -16.90 26.02 2.83
N ALA A 291 -15.91 25.16 2.72
CA ALA A 291 -14.50 25.55 2.68
C ALA A 291 -13.79 25.12 1.40
N GLY A 292 -13.47 26.07 0.52
CA GLY A 292 -12.38 25.97 -0.45
C GLY A 292 -12.72 25.34 -1.80
N GLY A 293 -13.56 26.03 -2.59
CA GLY A 293 -13.87 25.59 -3.96
C GLY A 293 -12.64 25.32 -4.83
N GLU A 294 -11.59 26.16 -4.76
CA GLU A 294 -10.32 25.95 -5.49
C GLU A 294 -9.65 24.62 -5.08
N ARG A 295 -9.64 24.30 -3.77
CA ARG A 295 -9.10 23.02 -3.27
C ARG A 295 -9.91 21.82 -3.77
N THR A 296 -11.21 21.99 -3.95
CA THR A 296 -12.07 20.94 -4.51
C THR A 296 -11.80 20.70 -5.98
N LEU A 297 -11.68 21.78 -6.78
CA LEU A 297 -11.34 21.69 -8.20
C LEU A 297 -9.99 21.03 -8.43
N SER A 298 -8.96 21.43 -7.66
CA SER A 298 -7.64 20.79 -7.69
C SER A 298 -7.74 19.31 -7.28
N GLY A 299 -8.63 18.96 -6.35
CA GLY A 299 -8.89 17.60 -5.92
C GLY A 299 -9.53 16.72 -7.01
N ILE A 300 -10.46 17.26 -7.79
CA ILE A 300 -11.08 16.56 -8.91
C ILE A 300 -10.02 16.24 -9.98
N HIS A 301 -9.20 17.23 -10.34
CA HIS A 301 -8.10 17.01 -11.28
C HIS A 301 -7.10 15.95 -10.79
N HIS A 302 -6.71 16.02 -9.52
CA HIS A 302 -5.81 15.05 -8.91
C HIS A 302 -6.38 13.62 -8.95
N LEU A 303 -7.68 13.44 -8.67
CA LEU A 303 -8.34 12.13 -8.80
C LEU A 303 -8.34 11.64 -10.25
N GLY A 304 -8.47 12.55 -11.24
CA GLY A 304 -8.32 12.21 -12.65
C GLY A 304 -6.96 11.61 -12.96
N LEU A 305 -5.87 12.25 -12.52
CA LEU A 305 -4.51 11.73 -12.71
C LEU A 305 -4.28 10.37 -12.01
N GLN A 306 -4.88 10.15 -10.84
CA GLN A 306 -4.82 8.86 -10.17
C GLN A 306 -5.61 7.77 -10.91
N ALA A 307 -6.75 8.12 -11.47
CA ALA A 307 -7.56 7.23 -12.28
C ALA A 307 -6.80 6.74 -13.52
N GLU A 308 -6.11 7.65 -14.19
CA GLU A 308 -5.24 7.34 -15.33
C GLU A 308 -4.12 6.38 -14.91
N ASP A 309 -3.41 6.68 -13.81
CA ASP A 309 -2.36 5.82 -13.25
C ASP A 309 -2.89 4.42 -12.94
N ALA A 310 -4.10 4.29 -12.36
CA ALA A 310 -4.69 3.01 -12.00
C ALA A 310 -5.07 2.16 -13.23
N VAL A 311 -5.64 2.78 -14.26
CA VAL A 311 -6.01 2.11 -15.50
C VAL A 311 -4.75 1.68 -16.27
N GLU A 312 -3.72 2.53 -16.36
CA GLU A 312 -2.45 2.21 -17.01
C GLU A 312 -1.78 0.98 -16.40
N GLN A 313 -1.93 0.74 -15.11
CA GLN A 313 -1.35 -0.44 -14.46
C GLN A 313 -1.92 -1.77 -14.98
N CYS A 314 -3.09 -1.79 -15.64
CA CYS A 314 -3.65 -2.99 -16.25
C CYS A 314 -2.80 -3.55 -17.40
N ARG A 315 -1.89 -2.74 -17.98
CA ARG A 315 -0.93 -3.21 -19.02
C ARG A 315 -0.10 -4.39 -18.56
N ARG A 316 0.19 -4.50 -17.25
CA ARG A 316 0.99 -5.62 -16.69
C ARG A 316 0.31 -6.99 -16.81
N LEU A 317 -1.01 -7.02 -17.06
CA LEU A 317 -1.77 -8.28 -17.24
C LEU A 317 -1.54 -8.91 -18.61
N ALA A 318 -1.31 -8.10 -19.65
CA ALA A 318 -0.96 -8.57 -21.00
C ALA A 318 -0.08 -7.52 -21.71
N PRO A 319 1.20 -7.39 -21.34
CA PRO A 319 2.06 -6.26 -21.77
C PRO A 319 2.31 -6.20 -23.27
N GLY A 320 2.13 -7.30 -24.01
CA GLY A 320 2.28 -7.35 -25.46
C GLY A 320 0.99 -7.17 -26.26
N SER A 321 -0.17 -6.96 -25.59
CA SER A 321 -1.48 -6.86 -26.26
C SER A 321 -1.72 -5.44 -26.80
N ALA A 322 -1.82 -5.31 -28.12
CA ALA A 322 -2.21 -4.06 -28.77
C ALA A 322 -3.66 -3.70 -28.42
N HIS A 323 -4.58 -4.69 -28.39
CA HIS A 323 -5.97 -4.45 -28.03
C HIS A 323 -6.12 -3.90 -26.60
N LEU A 324 -5.43 -4.49 -25.63
CA LEU A 324 -5.44 -3.96 -24.25
C LEU A 324 -4.85 -2.55 -24.20
N ALA A 325 -3.78 -2.29 -24.95
CA ALA A 325 -3.17 -0.98 -25.01
C ALA A 325 -4.14 0.09 -25.56
N ASP A 326 -4.88 -0.23 -26.63
CA ASP A 326 -5.88 0.66 -27.22
C ASP A 326 -7.07 0.89 -26.27
N CYS A 327 -7.57 -0.17 -25.60
CA CYS A 327 -8.62 -0.04 -24.58
C CYS A 327 -8.19 0.89 -23.45
N ILE A 328 -6.97 0.73 -22.93
CA ILE A 328 -6.43 1.57 -21.87
C ILE A 328 -6.31 3.02 -22.33
N ALA A 329 -5.77 3.26 -23.53
CA ALA A 329 -5.63 4.62 -24.07
C ALA A 329 -7.01 5.31 -24.21
N GLY A 330 -8.02 4.59 -24.66
CA GLY A 330 -9.40 5.09 -24.73
C GLY A 330 -9.97 5.48 -23.36
N LEU A 331 -9.79 4.60 -22.36
CA LEU A 331 -10.26 4.85 -20.98
C LEU A 331 -9.51 6.00 -20.30
N VAL A 332 -8.22 6.13 -20.52
CA VAL A 332 -7.41 7.25 -20.00
C VAL A 332 -7.92 8.57 -20.57
N ALA A 333 -8.13 8.65 -21.89
CA ALA A 333 -8.69 9.85 -22.53
C ALA A 333 -10.10 10.18 -22.02
N GLU A 334 -10.94 9.16 -21.79
CA GLU A 334 -12.29 9.32 -21.23
C GLU A 334 -12.23 9.87 -19.79
N LEU A 335 -11.35 9.33 -18.93
CA LEU A 335 -11.20 9.76 -17.53
C LEU A 335 -10.68 11.19 -17.43
N SER A 336 -9.70 11.56 -18.26
CA SER A 336 -9.20 12.93 -18.35
C SER A 336 -10.32 13.91 -18.73
N ASN A 337 -11.09 13.61 -19.76
CA ASN A 337 -12.24 14.40 -20.19
C ASN A 337 -13.33 14.46 -19.12
N PHE A 338 -13.62 13.34 -18.45
CA PHE A 338 -14.61 13.29 -17.39
C PHE A 338 -14.23 14.18 -16.20
N ALA A 339 -13.00 14.12 -15.74
CA ALA A 339 -12.51 14.96 -14.65
C ALA A 339 -12.55 16.46 -15.02
N ALA A 340 -12.22 16.79 -16.27
CA ALA A 340 -12.28 18.17 -16.76
C ALA A 340 -13.73 18.69 -16.83
N LEU A 341 -14.67 17.90 -17.32
CA LEU A 341 -16.11 18.26 -17.39
C LEU A 341 -16.68 18.48 -15.98
N GLU A 342 -16.42 17.57 -15.05
CA GLU A 342 -16.89 17.69 -13.67
C GLU A 342 -16.27 18.91 -12.96
N SER A 343 -14.99 19.17 -13.18
CA SER A 343 -14.30 20.36 -12.66
C SER A 343 -14.93 21.66 -13.22
N GLY A 344 -15.21 21.70 -14.53
CA GLY A 344 -15.87 22.82 -15.18
C GLY A 344 -17.29 23.04 -14.65
N SER A 345 -18.07 21.98 -14.43
CA SER A 345 -19.42 22.04 -13.86
C SER A 345 -19.42 22.63 -12.45
N VAL A 346 -18.50 22.18 -11.59
CA VAL A 346 -18.34 22.70 -10.23
C VAL A 346 -17.91 24.17 -10.26
N ALA A 347 -16.93 24.52 -11.12
CA ALA A 347 -16.45 25.89 -11.25
C ALA A 347 -17.56 26.84 -11.69
N ALA A 348 -18.34 26.46 -12.70
CA ALA A 348 -19.48 27.26 -13.17
C ALA A 348 -20.55 27.47 -12.07
N ALA A 349 -20.89 26.36 -11.34
CA ALA A 349 -21.90 26.41 -10.30
C ALA A 349 -21.50 27.26 -9.07
N LEU A 350 -20.19 27.29 -8.75
CA LEU A 350 -19.67 28.03 -7.60
C LEU A 350 -19.06 29.41 -7.95
N GLY A 351 -19.07 29.80 -9.22
CA GLY A 351 -18.48 31.06 -9.67
C GLY A 351 -16.95 31.08 -9.55
N LEU A 352 -16.30 29.94 -9.69
CA LEU A 352 -14.86 29.78 -9.61
C LEU A 352 -14.22 29.73 -11.00
N VAL A 353 -12.93 30.00 -11.06
CA VAL A 353 -12.14 29.76 -12.27
C VAL A 353 -11.64 28.29 -12.22
N PRO A 354 -11.92 27.48 -13.25
CA PRO A 354 -11.33 26.14 -13.30
C PRO A 354 -9.81 26.25 -13.26
N PRO A 355 -9.10 25.36 -12.57
CA PRO A 355 -7.66 25.28 -12.71
C PRO A 355 -7.35 24.97 -14.17
N GLU A 356 -6.41 25.69 -14.76
CA GLU A 356 -5.89 25.27 -16.06
C GLU A 356 -5.39 23.82 -15.92
N PRO A 357 -5.66 22.97 -16.92
CA PRO A 357 -5.07 21.64 -16.93
C PRO A 357 -3.56 21.80 -16.76
N SER A 358 -3.02 21.31 -15.66
CA SER A 358 -1.58 21.29 -15.46
C SER A 358 -1.03 20.24 -16.41
N GLU A 359 -0.83 20.63 -17.70
CA GLU A 359 0.01 19.84 -18.57
C GLU A 359 1.36 19.68 -17.88
N PRO A 360 1.95 18.49 -17.91
CA PRO A 360 3.28 18.31 -17.37
C PRO A 360 4.17 19.38 -17.98
N MET A 361 4.74 20.24 -17.13
CA MET A 361 5.67 21.25 -17.62
C MET A 361 6.84 20.53 -18.30
N THR A 362 6.92 20.63 -19.62
CA THR A 362 7.97 20.05 -20.43
C THR A 362 8.90 21.16 -20.92
N GLY A 363 10.15 20.83 -21.19
CA GLY A 363 11.11 21.74 -21.85
C GLY A 363 11.84 22.71 -20.95
N ALA A 364 11.50 22.85 -19.66
CA ALA A 364 12.36 23.57 -18.73
C ALA A 364 13.46 22.63 -18.21
N ALA A 365 14.69 23.14 -18.02
CA ALA A 365 15.83 22.34 -17.60
C ALA A 365 15.51 21.52 -16.32
N GLY A 366 15.67 20.21 -16.41
CA GLY A 366 15.50 19.28 -15.30
C GLY A 366 14.07 18.70 -15.12
N LEU A 367 13.01 19.27 -15.74
CA LEU A 367 11.65 18.76 -15.58
C LEU A 367 11.39 17.43 -16.31
N ASP A 368 12.17 17.13 -17.33
CA ASP A 368 12.08 15.86 -18.09
C ASP A 368 12.90 14.72 -17.45
N SER A 369 13.62 14.97 -16.35
CA SER A 369 14.35 13.93 -15.64
C SER A 369 13.40 13.01 -14.89
N VAL A 370 13.77 11.72 -14.75
CA VAL A 370 12.98 10.69 -14.09
C VAL A 370 13.71 10.24 -12.83
N PRO A 371 13.44 10.87 -11.68
CA PRO A 371 14.15 10.54 -10.45
C PRO A 371 13.71 9.17 -9.91
N LYS A 372 14.67 8.40 -9.36
CA LYS A 372 14.45 7.09 -8.75
C LYS A 372 15.03 7.04 -7.35
N ARG A 373 14.23 6.63 -6.36
CA ARG A 373 14.69 6.40 -5.00
C ARG A 373 15.70 5.23 -4.95
N LEU A 374 16.76 5.39 -4.17
CA LEU A 374 17.76 4.34 -3.89
C LEU A 374 17.47 3.61 -2.57
N ARG A 375 16.45 4.05 -1.84
CA ARG A 375 15.96 3.44 -0.60
C ARG A 375 14.46 3.66 -0.44
N TRP A 376 13.80 2.75 0.23
CA TRP A 376 12.36 2.84 0.46
C TRP A 376 11.98 4.00 1.40
N LYS A 377 12.46 3.94 2.65
CA LYS A 377 12.04 4.92 3.68
C LYS A 377 12.70 6.29 3.45
N TYR A 378 11.93 7.34 3.76
CA TYR A 378 12.46 8.70 3.85
C TYR A 378 13.66 8.74 4.80
N PRO A 379 14.73 9.48 4.49
CA PRO A 379 15.94 9.51 5.30
C PRO A 379 15.67 10.12 6.68
N SER A 380 16.19 9.48 7.73
CA SER A 380 16.24 10.11 9.05
C SER A 380 17.30 11.23 9.07
N ARG A 381 17.13 12.24 9.95
CA ARG A 381 18.11 13.34 10.10
C ARG A 381 19.54 12.85 10.31
N GLY A 382 19.73 11.75 11.06
CA GLY A 382 21.05 11.18 11.29
C GLY A 382 21.58 10.32 10.11
N SER A 383 20.84 10.18 8.99
CA SER A 383 21.29 9.44 7.80
C SER A 383 21.71 10.33 6.64
N ILE A 384 21.63 11.63 6.80
CA ILE A 384 22.04 12.68 5.87
C ILE A 384 22.94 13.68 6.58
N THR A 385 23.64 14.51 5.84
CA THR A 385 24.50 15.54 6.41
C THR A 385 23.67 16.58 7.16
N PRO A 386 24.20 17.20 8.25
CA PRO A 386 23.47 18.24 9.00
C PRO A 386 23.03 19.42 8.12
N GLY A 387 23.90 19.81 7.15
CA GLY A 387 23.59 20.88 6.20
C GLY A 387 22.42 20.51 5.27
N ALA A 388 22.36 19.27 4.79
CA ALA A 388 21.24 18.80 3.97
C ALA A 388 19.95 18.72 4.79
N ALA A 389 20.01 18.24 6.04
CA ALA A 389 18.86 18.21 6.92
C ALA A 389 18.27 19.60 7.15
N GLN A 390 19.12 20.60 7.40
CA GLN A 390 18.69 22.00 7.54
C GLN A 390 18.10 22.54 6.24
N ALA A 391 18.75 22.31 5.09
CA ALA A 391 18.26 22.80 3.80
C ALA A 391 16.89 22.21 3.43
N LEU A 392 16.62 20.93 3.78
CA LEU A 392 15.30 20.30 3.60
C LEU A 392 14.23 20.94 4.51
N ASP A 393 14.58 21.30 5.75
CA ASP A 393 13.66 22.03 6.65
C ASP A 393 13.41 23.46 6.15
N ASP A 394 14.42 24.11 5.58
CA ASP A 394 14.30 25.47 5.00
C ASP A 394 13.38 25.45 3.78
N LEU A 395 13.44 24.41 2.93
CA LEU A 395 12.47 24.25 1.83
C LEU A 395 11.05 24.14 2.33
N ALA A 396 10.81 23.38 3.42
CA ALA A 396 9.48 23.25 3.99
C ALA A 396 8.96 24.60 4.54
N SER A 397 9.81 25.38 5.21
CA SER A 397 9.42 26.64 5.86
C SER A 397 9.31 27.81 4.89
N SER A 398 10.21 27.93 3.90
CA SER A 398 10.27 29.07 2.99
C SER A 398 9.39 28.93 1.75
N HIS A 399 9.21 27.70 1.25
CA HIS A 399 8.47 27.41 0.03
C HIS A 399 7.20 26.60 0.24
N GLY A 400 6.91 26.17 1.49
CA GLY A 400 5.75 25.32 1.81
C GLY A 400 5.83 23.90 1.20
N LEU A 401 7.00 23.48 0.73
CA LEU A 401 7.23 22.15 0.15
C LEU A 401 7.82 21.22 1.20
N ASP A 402 6.99 20.37 1.82
CA ASP A 402 7.49 19.32 2.69
C ASP A 402 8.16 18.19 1.88
N PRO A 403 9.49 17.98 2.01
CA PRO A 403 10.20 16.96 1.26
C PRO A 403 9.68 15.53 1.51
N ARG A 404 9.03 15.28 2.66
CA ARG A 404 8.39 13.99 2.97
C ARG A 404 7.18 13.72 2.08
N ARG A 405 6.51 14.75 1.60
CA ARG A 405 5.41 14.63 0.63
C ARG A 405 5.92 14.41 -0.79
N VAL A 406 7.13 14.89 -1.12
CA VAL A 406 7.78 14.64 -2.41
C VAL A 406 8.25 13.20 -2.53
N TRP A 407 8.80 12.65 -1.45
CA TRP A 407 9.48 11.36 -1.42
C TRP A 407 8.68 10.18 -2.03
N PRO A 408 7.40 9.95 -1.68
CA PRO A 408 6.64 8.83 -2.22
C PRO A 408 6.36 8.93 -3.73
N TRP A 409 6.37 10.14 -4.29
CA TRP A 409 6.13 10.36 -5.72
C TRP A 409 7.33 10.00 -6.59
N ILE A 410 8.53 9.89 -6.01
CA ILE A 410 9.76 9.52 -6.70
C ILE A 410 9.78 8.00 -6.87
N ASN A 411 9.35 7.51 -8.03
CA ASN A 411 9.19 6.07 -8.28
C ASN A 411 10.02 5.53 -9.46
N GLY A 412 10.84 6.35 -10.10
CA GLY A 412 11.65 5.96 -11.27
C GLY A 412 10.86 5.82 -12.57
N ARG A 413 9.63 6.30 -12.62
CA ARG A 413 8.77 6.28 -13.82
C ARG A 413 8.26 7.67 -14.18
N ARG A 414 7.96 8.49 -13.20
CA ARG A 414 7.45 9.85 -13.40
C ARG A 414 8.57 10.83 -13.62
N THR A 415 8.38 11.72 -14.58
CA THR A 415 9.21 12.91 -14.75
C THR A 415 9.02 13.87 -13.56
N VAL A 416 9.95 14.77 -13.38
CA VAL A 416 9.82 15.85 -12.37
C VAL A 416 8.60 16.72 -12.65
N GLY A 417 8.28 16.98 -13.93
CA GLY A 417 7.08 17.72 -14.33
C GLY A 417 5.79 17.02 -13.91
N GLU A 418 5.70 15.69 -14.07
CA GLU A 418 4.56 14.89 -13.62
C GLU A 418 4.45 14.83 -12.09
N ILE A 419 5.59 14.77 -11.36
CA ILE A 419 5.60 14.86 -9.90
C ILE A 419 5.10 16.23 -9.45
N LEU A 420 5.55 17.32 -10.10
CA LEU A 420 5.11 18.67 -9.81
C LEU A 420 3.61 18.83 -9.97
N ALA A 421 3.03 18.34 -11.07
CA ALA A 421 1.60 18.39 -11.33
C ALA A 421 0.77 17.72 -10.22
N ARG A 422 1.26 16.59 -9.66
CA ARG A 422 0.60 15.88 -8.57
C ARG A 422 0.77 16.55 -7.20
N LEU A 423 1.88 17.20 -6.96
CA LEU A 423 2.15 17.93 -5.71
C LEU A 423 1.35 19.23 -5.58
N GLN A 424 0.94 19.85 -6.69
CA GLN A 424 0.17 21.10 -6.69
C GLN A 424 -1.21 20.95 -6.06
N PHE A 425 -1.73 19.72 -5.94
CA PHE A 425 -3.00 19.45 -5.26
C PHE A 425 -3.04 19.94 -3.79
N GLY A 426 -1.92 19.92 -3.09
CA GLY A 426 -1.82 20.29 -1.66
C GLY A 426 -1.26 21.68 -1.38
N GLY A 427 -1.01 22.50 -2.39
CA GLY A 427 -0.39 23.83 -2.27
C GLY A 427 0.47 24.17 -3.48
N ARG A 428 0.99 25.40 -3.56
CA ARG A 428 1.90 25.82 -4.63
C ARG A 428 3.29 25.22 -4.41
N ALA A 429 3.56 24.08 -5.04
CA ALA A 429 4.94 23.61 -5.18
C ALA A 429 5.58 24.42 -6.33
N LEU A 430 6.57 25.23 -6.01
CA LEU A 430 7.32 25.95 -7.03
C LEU A 430 8.28 24.97 -7.71
N PRO A 431 8.44 25.03 -9.05
CA PRO A 431 9.39 24.16 -9.78
C PRO A 431 10.79 24.21 -9.18
N GLU A 432 11.29 25.39 -8.82
CA GLU A 432 12.62 25.58 -8.23
C GLU A 432 12.76 24.89 -6.86
N ALA A 433 11.70 24.90 -6.04
CA ALA A 433 11.73 24.24 -4.74
C ALA A 433 11.78 22.69 -4.89
N LEU A 434 11.03 22.15 -5.85
CA LEU A 434 11.07 20.71 -6.16
C LEU A 434 12.44 20.30 -6.72
N LEU A 435 12.96 21.04 -7.67
CA LEU A 435 14.30 20.78 -8.23
C LEU A 435 15.37 20.86 -7.15
N GLY A 436 15.35 21.91 -6.29
CA GLY A 436 16.28 22.03 -5.17
C GLY A 436 16.17 20.87 -4.16
N CYS A 437 14.97 20.37 -3.90
CA CYS A 437 14.74 19.17 -3.08
C CYS A 437 15.38 17.93 -3.71
N LEU A 438 15.17 17.71 -5.00
CA LEU A 438 15.74 16.56 -5.71
C LEU A 438 17.26 16.63 -5.82
N GLU A 439 17.83 17.81 -6.03
CA GLU A 439 19.29 18.02 -6.01
C GLU A 439 19.90 17.67 -4.65
N LEU A 440 19.24 18.05 -3.54
CA LEU A 440 19.65 17.67 -2.19
C LEU A 440 19.63 16.15 -2.02
N PHE A 441 18.57 15.48 -2.47
CA PHE A 441 18.47 14.03 -2.41
C PHE A 441 19.55 13.34 -3.28
N GLN A 442 19.86 13.87 -4.46
CA GLN A 442 20.92 13.34 -5.32
C GLN A 442 22.31 13.52 -4.69
N ARG A 443 22.59 14.69 -4.12
CA ARG A 443 23.84 15.01 -3.42
C ARG A 443 24.07 14.06 -2.23
N GLU A 444 23.03 13.73 -1.49
CA GLU A 444 23.05 12.78 -0.38
C GLU A 444 22.96 11.30 -0.86
N ARG A 445 22.99 11.03 -2.17
CA ARG A 445 22.91 9.71 -2.78
C ARG A 445 21.65 8.92 -2.34
N LEU A 446 20.54 9.60 -2.24
CA LEU A 446 19.25 9.02 -1.88
C LEU A 446 18.37 8.78 -3.12
N VAL A 447 18.65 9.52 -4.19
CA VAL A 447 17.92 9.48 -5.46
C VAL A 447 18.96 9.46 -6.60
N SER A 448 18.68 8.70 -7.64
CA SER A 448 19.43 8.72 -8.91
C SER A 448 18.56 9.30 -10.02
N ASP A 449 19.16 9.72 -11.11
CA ASP A 449 18.46 9.93 -12.37
C ASP A 449 18.19 8.54 -12.99
N GLY A 450 16.93 8.23 -13.26
CA GLY A 450 16.51 6.92 -13.79
C GLY A 450 17.01 6.60 -15.20
N ARG A 451 17.52 7.60 -15.92
CA ARG A 451 18.14 7.42 -17.25
C ARG A 451 19.60 6.91 -17.19
N GLN A 452 20.26 7.01 -16.05
CA GLN A 452 21.56 6.39 -15.81
C GLN A 452 21.36 4.98 -15.30
N GLY A 453 21.60 3.97 -16.13
CA GLY A 453 21.50 2.56 -15.77
C GLY A 453 22.21 2.27 -14.45
N LEU A 454 21.58 1.43 -13.61
CA LEU A 454 22.07 0.99 -12.31
C LEU A 454 23.55 0.61 -12.34
N ASN A 455 24.38 1.46 -11.80
CA ASN A 455 25.77 1.12 -11.49
C ASN A 455 25.73 0.29 -10.19
N THR A 456 25.78 -1.04 -10.32
CA THR A 456 25.61 -2.08 -9.29
C THR A 456 26.64 -2.04 -8.13
N ARG A 457 27.39 -0.97 -7.94
CA ARG A 457 28.49 -0.89 -6.97
C ARG A 457 28.19 -0.23 -5.61
N VAL A 458 26.95 0.17 -5.31
CA VAL A 458 26.66 0.93 -4.07
C VAL A 458 25.98 0.09 -2.98
N LEU A 459 25.68 -1.19 -3.21
CA LEU A 459 24.92 -2.03 -2.24
C LEU A 459 25.79 -2.96 -1.36
N THR A 460 27.12 -2.90 -1.40
CA THR A 460 28.01 -3.86 -0.71
C THR A 460 28.50 -3.41 0.67
N ALA A 461 27.78 -2.62 1.42
CA ALA A 461 28.26 -2.17 2.74
C ALA A 461 27.31 -2.51 3.92
N ALA A 462 26.47 -3.53 3.85
CA ALA A 462 25.65 -3.92 5.01
C ALA A 462 25.14 -5.36 5.06
N THR A 463 25.82 -6.35 4.51
CA THR A 463 25.52 -7.75 4.91
C THR A 463 26.63 -8.70 4.45
N GLN A 464 27.59 -8.99 5.33
CA GLN A 464 28.32 -10.26 5.27
C GLN A 464 27.57 -11.26 6.15
N THR A 465 26.64 -12.01 5.56
CA THR A 465 26.16 -13.26 6.12
C THR A 465 26.43 -14.37 5.10
N ARG A 466 27.23 -15.34 5.51
CA ARG A 466 27.52 -16.54 4.71
C ARG A 466 26.27 -17.43 4.66
N PRO A 467 25.95 -18.04 3.51
CA PRO A 467 24.88 -19.02 3.43
C PRO A 467 25.29 -20.30 4.18
N VAL A 468 24.46 -20.77 5.08
CA VAL A 468 24.56 -22.10 5.67
C VAL A 468 23.75 -23.04 4.78
N SER A 469 24.43 -23.95 4.10
CA SER A 469 23.80 -25.03 3.36
C SER A 469 23.33 -26.09 4.35
N VAL A 470 22.03 -26.32 4.45
CA VAL A 470 21.46 -27.48 5.12
C VAL A 470 21.28 -28.58 4.08
N THR A 471 22.13 -29.63 4.15
CA THR A 471 21.89 -30.90 3.44
C THR A 471 20.95 -31.74 4.27
N SER A 472 19.80 -32.08 3.68
CA SER A 472 18.89 -33.12 4.21
C SER A 472 19.50 -34.48 4.10
N ASN A 473 19.54 -35.19 5.22
CA ASN A 473 19.51 -36.66 5.25
C ASN A 473 18.10 -37.13 5.47
#